data_0c881da94c8a8dfb1dc6591f766a3b34
#
_entry.id   0c881da94c8a8dfb1dc6591f766a3b34
#
_cell.length_a   1.000
_cell.length_b   1.000
_cell.length_c   1.000
_cell.angle_alpha   90.00
_cell.angle_beta   90.00
_cell.angle_gamma   90.00
#
_symmetry.space_group_name_H-M   'P 1'
#
loop_
_entity.id
_entity.type
_entity.pdbx_description
1 polymer ?
#
loop_
_entity_poly.entity_id
_entity_poly.type
_entity_poly.pdbx_seq_one_letter_code
_entity_poly.pdbx_strand_id
1 'polypeptide(L)'
;ALTGIGSSVFHPEASRLTSLASGGHRGLAQSLFQVGGNLGYALGPLLVAVLVAPYGRAHFAWFAVFALVAVAIMVPISRWYKRSFLDAPATDEAKTVRAGMPLSLRRTVWAIAVLLVLIFSKYMYMAALTNYYTFYLIHKFGVTIGQSQILLFVFLAATAFGTMLGGPAGDRFGRKYVIWASILGTAPFSLAMPHVDSLVATVVLSFCAGLMLSSAFPAILVYAQELLPYRLGLVSGLFFGFAFGVAGIGAAVLGDLADSRGIDFIYN
;
A
#
# COMPACT_ATOMS: atom_id res chain seq x y z
N ALA A 1 -16.65 11.20 -3.32
CA ALA A 1 -17.14 10.24 -4.32
C ALA A 1 -16.29 10.29 -5.61
N LEU A 2 -16.13 11.44 -6.29
CA LEU A 2 -15.37 11.56 -7.55
C LEU A 2 -13.91 11.08 -7.44
N THR A 3 -13.22 11.43 -6.35
CA THR A 3 -11.85 10.99 -6.08
C THR A 3 -11.75 9.46 -5.97
N GLY A 4 -12.73 8.82 -5.33
CA GLY A 4 -12.80 7.36 -5.21
C GLY A 4 -13.00 6.68 -6.57
N ILE A 5 -13.87 7.24 -7.43
CA ILE A 5 -14.07 6.73 -8.79
C ILE A 5 -12.78 6.85 -9.61
N GLY A 6 -12.10 8.01 -9.57
CA GLY A 6 -10.81 8.19 -10.23
C GLY A 6 -9.76 7.20 -9.74
N SER A 7 -9.66 6.99 -8.43
CA SER A 7 -8.71 6.05 -7.82
C SER A 7 -9.01 4.59 -8.19
N SER A 8 -10.29 4.20 -8.27
CA SER A 8 -10.69 2.83 -8.61
C SER A 8 -10.32 2.42 -10.04
N VAL A 9 -10.22 3.38 -10.95
CA VAL A 9 -9.76 3.16 -12.33
C VAL A 9 -8.23 3.27 -12.44
N PHE A 10 -7.65 4.28 -11.78
CA PHE A 10 -6.23 4.60 -11.90
C PHE A 10 -5.33 3.47 -11.36
N HIS A 11 -5.56 3.01 -10.13
CA HIS A 11 -4.64 2.06 -9.48
C HIS A 11 -4.53 0.71 -10.20
N PRO A 12 -5.62 0.06 -10.64
CA PRO A 12 -5.52 -1.18 -11.39
C PRO A 12 -4.79 -1.04 -12.71
N GLU A 13 -5.08 0.04 -13.45
CA GLU A 13 -4.49 0.25 -14.77
C GLU A 13 -3.01 0.66 -14.65
N ALA A 14 -2.67 1.55 -13.72
CA ALA A 14 -1.29 1.92 -13.46
C ALA A 14 -0.45 0.72 -13.00
N SER A 15 -0.99 -0.13 -12.13
CA SER A 15 -0.34 -1.39 -11.70
C SER A 15 -0.14 -2.36 -12.87
N ARG A 16 -1.13 -2.49 -13.76
CA ARG A 16 -1.02 -3.30 -14.98
C ARG A 16 0.09 -2.78 -15.90
N LEU A 17 0.10 -1.47 -16.16
CA LEU A 17 1.15 -0.81 -16.96
C LEU A 17 2.53 -1.00 -16.37
N THR A 18 2.66 -0.84 -15.05
CA THR A 18 3.90 -1.06 -14.30
C THR A 18 4.42 -2.48 -14.48
N SER A 19 3.54 -3.48 -14.42
CA SER A 19 3.90 -4.88 -14.67
C SER A 19 4.36 -5.11 -16.10
N LEU A 20 3.71 -4.51 -17.10
CA LEU A 20 4.09 -4.61 -18.51
C LEU A 20 5.42 -3.92 -18.82
N ALA A 21 5.67 -2.78 -18.19
CA ALA A 21 6.89 -1.98 -18.37
C ALA A 21 8.09 -2.48 -17.56
N SER A 22 7.92 -3.51 -16.72
CA SER A 22 8.88 -3.93 -15.70
C SER A 22 10.18 -4.55 -16.22
N GLY A 23 10.24 -4.96 -17.50
CA GLY A 23 11.41 -5.65 -18.06
C GLY A 23 11.80 -6.92 -17.29
N GLY A 24 10.84 -7.62 -16.68
CA GLY A 24 11.06 -8.82 -15.86
C GLY A 24 11.19 -8.55 -14.35
N HIS A 25 11.49 -7.31 -13.92
CA HIS A 25 11.63 -6.93 -12.51
C HIS A 25 10.29 -6.40 -11.93
N ARG A 26 9.27 -7.25 -11.97
CA ARG A 26 7.89 -6.87 -11.59
C ARG A 26 7.77 -6.38 -10.16
N GLY A 27 8.51 -6.98 -9.22
CA GLY A 27 8.53 -6.57 -7.83
C GLY A 27 9.09 -5.17 -7.64
N LEU A 28 10.25 -4.87 -8.23
CA LEU A 28 10.83 -3.54 -8.20
C LEU A 28 9.87 -2.49 -8.79
N ALA A 29 9.30 -2.77 -9.96
CA ALA A 29 8.40 -1.86 -10.64
C ALA A 29 7.15 -1.56 -9.79
N GLN A 30 6.51 -2.59 -9.22
CA GLN A 30 5.37 -2.42 -8.31
C GLN A 30 5.73 -1.68 -7.02
N SER A 31 6.92 -1.92 -6.48
CA SER A 31 7.41 -1.17 -5.31
C SER A 31 7.58 0.31 -5.62
N LEU A 32 8.21 0.66 -6.73
CA LEU A 32 8.37 2.07 -7.14
C LEU A 32 7.02 2.76 -7.35
N PHE A 33 6.08 2.10 -7.98
CA PHE A 33 4.73 2.62 -8.14
C PHE A 33 4.06 2.91 -6.79
N GLN A 34 4.14 1.97 -5.84
CA GLN A 34 3.51 2.13 -4.54
C GLN A 34 4.23 3.13 -3.64
N VAL A 35 5.56 3.21 -3.71
CA VAL A 35 6.34 4.24 -2.99
C VAL A 35 5.90 5.63 -3.42
N GLY A 36 5.64 5.86 -4.71
CA GLY A 36 5.07 7.12 -5.20
C GLY A 36 3.74 7.47 -4.54
N GLY A 37 2.82 6.50 -4.42
CA GLY A 37 1.56 6.66 -3.71
C GLY A 37 1.74 6.94 -2.20
N ASN A 38 2.60 6.17 -1.54
CA ASN A 38 2.89 6.33 -0.11
C ASN A 38 3.55 7.68 0.20
N LEU A 39 4.46 8.16 -0.67
CA LEU A 39 5.05 9.50 -0.54
C LEU A 39 3.99 10.59 -0.69
N GLY A 40 3.08 10.47 -1.68
CA GLY A 40 1.97 11.41 -1.83
C GLY A 40 1.07 11.44 -0.60
N TYR A 41 0.78 10.28 -0.03
CA TYR A 41 -0.01 10.15 1.20
C TYR A 41 0.70 10.78 2.42
N ALA A 42 2.01 10.56 2.57
CA ALA A 42 2.79 11.14 3.67
C ALA A 42 3.02 12.65 3.53
N LEU A 43 3.22 13.15 2.29
CA LEU A 43 3.44 14.57 2.02
C LEU A 43 2.15 15.40 2.09
N GLY A 44 0.98 14.80 1.88
CA GLY A 44 -0.31 15.49 1.91
C GLY A 44 -0.50 16.33 3.18
N PRO A 45 -0.45 15.76 4.38
CA PRO A 45 -0.57 16.50 5.65
C PRO A 45 0.49 17.58 5.84
N LEU A 46 1.73 17.34 5.43
CA LEU A 46 2.81 18.35 5.49
C LEU A 46 2.51 19.54 4.59
N LEU A 47 2.06 19.31 3.37
CA LEU A 47 1.68 20.38 2.45
C LEU A 47 0.48 21.18 2.96
N VAL A 48 -0.48 20.51 3.58
CA VAL A 48 -1.61 21.18 4.25
C VAL A 48 -1.12 22.06 5.39
N ALA A 49 -0.21 21.56 6.22
CA ALA A 49 0.36 22.34 7.33
C ALA A 49 1.13 23.57 6.87
N VAL A 50 1.88 23.46 5.78
CA VAL A 50 2.74 24.56 5.27
C VAL A 50 1.96 25.54 4.38
N LEU A 51 1.04 25.05 3.54
CA LEU A 51 0.35 25.88 2.53
C LEU A 51 -1.04 26.33 2.95
N VAL A 52 -1.78 25.50 3.69
CA VAL A 52 -3.18 25.78 4.01
C VAL A 52 -3.33 26.38 5.40
N ALA A 53 -2.62 25.84 6.40
CA ALA A 53 -2.79 26.29 7.78
C ALA A 53 -2.40 27.78 7.98
N PRO A 54 -1.26 28.30 7.41
CA PRO A 54 -0.89 29.69 7.55
C PRO A 54 -1.70 30.65 6.68
N TYR A 55 -2.13 30.21 5.47
CA TYR A 55 -2.70 31.10 4.45
C TYR A 55 -4.20 30.92 4.26
N GLY A 56 -4.81 29.98 4.97
CA GLY A 56 -6.26 29.75 4.95
C GLY A 56 -6.73 28.78 3.86
N ARG A 57 -8.00 28.36 4.00
CA ARG A 57 -8.60 27.26 3.20
C ARG A 57 -8.62 27.51 1.69
N ALA A 58 -8.64 28.77 1.24
CA ALA A 58 -8.63 29.11 -0.19
C ALA A 58 -7.38 28.58 -0.91
N HIS A 59 -6.25 28.46 -0.19
CA HIS A 59 -5.00 27.94 -0.74
C HIS A 59 -5.02 26.43 -1.03
N PHE A 60 -6.08 25.72 -0.63
CA PHE A 60 -6.32 24.34 -1.06
C PHE A 60 -6.41 24.24 -2.60
N ALA A 61 -6.80 25.32 -3.29
CA ALA A 61 -6.83 25.38 -4.75
C ALA A 61 -5.46 25.13 -5.40
N TRP A 62 -4.35 25.43 -4.72
CA TRP A 62 -3.01 25.16 -5.23
C TRP A 62 -2.73 23.66 -5.46
N PHE A 63 -3.44 22.77 -4.74
CA PHE A 63 -3.33 21.33 -4.98
C PHE A 63 -3.82 20.93 -6.38
N ALA A 64 -4.65 21.75 -7.04
CA ALA A 64 -5.05 21.54 -8.44
C ALA A 64 -3.83 21.56 -9.39
N VAL A 65 -2.77 22.30 -9.05
CA VAL A 65 -1.53 22.34 -9.85
C VAL A 65 -0.90 20.94 -9.90
N PHE A 66 -0.86 20.22 -8.77
CA PHE A 66 -0.34 18.83 -8.76
C PHE A 66 -1.19 17.90 -9.62
N ALA A 67 -2.53 18.08 -9.63
CA ALA A 67 -3.40 17.31 -10.50
C ALA A 67 -3.14 17.62 -11.99
N LEU A 68 -2.95 18.89 -12.35
CA LEU A 68 -2.60 19.29 -13.72
C LEU A 68 -1.25 18.73 -14.17
N VAL A 69 -0.23 18.78 -13.29
CA VAL A 69 1.07 18.18 -13.55
C VAL A 69 0.94 16.65 -13.75
N ALA A 70 0.14 15.98 -12.91
CA ALA A 70 -0.12 14.55 -13.08
C ALA A 70 -0.79 14.25 -14.44
N VAL A 71 -1.78 15.02 -14.85
CA VAL A 71 -2.41 14.89 -16.18
C VAL A 71 -1.38 15.11 -17.28
N ALA A 72 -0.54 16.16 -17.20
CA ALA A 72 0.51 16.43 -18.17
C ALA A 72 1.51 15.28 -18.31
N ILE A 73 1.87 14.62 -17.21
CA ILE A 73 2.74 13.44 -17.19
C ILE A 73 2.02 12.22 -17.79
N MET A 74 0.73 12.06 -17.55
CA MET A 74 -0.04 10.92 -18.06
C MET A 74 -0.21 10.94 -19.58
N VAL A 75 -0.21 12.11 -20.22
CA VAL A 75 -0.34 12.21 -21.69
C VAL A 75 0.77 11.49 -22.45
N PRO A 76 2.09 11.76 -22.20
CA PRO A 76 3.15 11.02 -22.88
C PRO A 76 3.16 9.52 -22.51
N ILE A 77 2.83 9.15 -21.28
CA ILE A 77 2.73 7.74 -20.85
C ILE A 77 1.63 7.03 -21.65
N SER A 78 0.46 7.66 -21.80
CA SER A 78 -0.66 7.11 -22.59
C SER A 78 -0.27 6.93 -24.07
N ARG A 79 0.43 7.90 -24.66
CA ARG A 79 0.94 7.80 -26.05
C ARG A 79 1.97 6.68 -26.23
N TRP A 80 2.90 6.57 -25.26
CA TRP A 80 3.87 5.49 -25.24
C TRP A 80 3.19 4.12 -25.13
N TYR A 81 2.23 3.97 -24.21
CA TYR A 81 1.48 2.73 -24.04
C TYR A 81 0.74 2.33 -25.31
N LYS A 82 0.05 3.30 -25.97
CA LYS A 82 -0.64 3.04 -27.23
C LYS A 82 0.32 2.48 -28.29
N ARG A 83 1.45 3.15 -28.49
CA ARG A 83 2.45 2.74 -29.49
C ARG A 83 3.10 1.39 -29.17
N SER A 84 3.41 1.13 -27.90
CA SER A 84 4.20 -0.03 -27.51
C SER A 84 3.35 -1.31 -27.32
N PHE A 85 2.05 -1.17 -27.00
CA PHE A 85 1.22 -2.33 -26.63
C PHE A 85 -0.08 -2.45 -27.41
N LEU A 86 -0.65 -1.35 -27.94
CA LEU A 86 -1.90 -1.41 -28.70
C LEU A 86 -1.66 -1.45 -30.20
N ASP A 87 -0.73 -0.64 -30.68
CA ASP A 87 -0.40 -0.52 -32.11
C ASP A 87 0.76 -1.48 -32.52
N ALA A 88 1.45 -2.11 -31.56
CA ALA A 88 2.48 -3.09 -31.84
C ALA A 88 1.90 -4.38 -32.42
N PRO A 89 2.49 -4.96 -33.49
CA PRO A 89 2.08 -6.27 -33.99
C PRO A 89 2.15 -7.30 -32.86
N ALA A 90 1.13 -8.19 -32.80
CA ALA A 90 1.09 -9.26 -31.81
C ALA A 90 2.33 -10.16 -32.00
N THR A 91 3.33 -9.99 -31.15
CA THR A 91 4.52 -10.84 -31.13
C THR A 91 4.16 -12.23 -30.66
N ASP A 92 4.89 -13.26 -31.14
CA ASP A 92 4.66 -14.66 -30.75
C ASP A 92 4.84 -14.90 -29.24
N GLU A 93 5.53 -14.00 -28.52
CA GLU A 93 5.57 -13.99 -27.05
C GLU A 93 4.16 -13.82 -26.44
N ALA A 94 3.29 -13.01 -27.03
CA ALA A 94 1.89 -12.89 -26.57
C ALA A 94 1.10 -14.20 -26.77
N LYS A 95 1.51 -15.06 -27.70
CA LYS A 95 0.90 -16.37 -27.91
C LYS A 95 1.46 -17.43 -26.97
N THR A 96 2.76 -17.39 -26.66
CA THR A 96 3.42 -18.31 -25.71
C THR A 96 2.99 -18.06 -24.28
N VAL A 97 2.75 -16.79 -23.90
CA VAL A 97 2.17 -16.45 -22.59
C VAL A 97 0.74 -16.98 -22.45
N ARG A 98 0.02 -17.27 -23.55
CA ARG A 98 -1.31 -17.90 -23.51
C ARG A 98 -1.30 -19.42 -23.21
N ALA A 99 -0.14 -20.05 -23.16
CA ALA A 99 -0.01 -21.52 -23.09
C ALA A 99 -0.10 -22.12 -21.66
N GLY A 100 -0.95 -21.65 -20.80
CA GLY A 100 -1.34 -22.39 -19.60
C GLY A 100 -1.29 -21.60 -18.29
N MET A 101 -2.33 -21.78 -17.48
CA MET A 101 -2.27 -21.42 -16.07
C MET A 101 -1.18 -22.28 -15.40
N PRO A 102 -0.26 -21.69 -14.60
CA PRO A 102 0.79 -22.46 -13.93
C PRO A 102 0.25 -23.48 -12.90
N LEU A 103 -1.00 -23.33 -12.50
CA LEU A 103 -1.70 -24.21 -11.55
C LEU A 103 -3.09 -24.58 -12.07
N SER A 104 -3.66 -25.69 -11.54
CA SER A 104 -5.07 -25.99 -11.75
C SER A 104 -5.96 -24.88 -11.21
N LEU A 105 -7.14 -24.67 -11.84
CA LEU A 105 -8.08 -23.61 -11.45
C LEU A 105 -8.39 -23.62 -9.95
N ARG A 106 -8.62 -24.78 -9.35
CA ARG A 106 -8.88 -24.94 -7.91
C ARG A 106 -7.71 -24.42 -7.07
N ARG A 107 -6.48 -24.75 -7.42
CA ARG A 107 -5.28 -24.28 -6.71
C ARG A 107 -5.06 -22.77 -6.87
N THR A 108 -5.33 -22.23 -8.06
CA THR A 108 -5.25 -20.80 -8.32
C THR A 108 -6.26 -20.02 -7.47
N VAL A 109 -7.52 -20.47 -7.42
CA VAL A 109 -8.57 -19.84 -6.60
C VAL A 109 -8.20 -19.87 -5.11
N TRP A 110 -7.73 -21.02 -4.62
CA TRP A 110 -7.26 -21.12 -3.23
C TRP A 110 -6.06 -20.20 -2.94
N ALA A 111 -5.08 -20.12 -3.82
CA ALA A 111 -3.94 -19.22 -3.65
C ALA A 111 -4.39 -17.76 -3.61
N ILE A 112 -5.28 -17.33 -4.52
CA ILE A 112 -5.84 -15.96 -4.50
C ILE A 112 -6.63 -15.71 -3.21
N ALA A 113 -7.46 -16.65 -2.75
CA ALA A 113 -8.19 -16.52 -1.50
C ALA A 113 -7.26 -16.34 -0.29
N VAL A 114 -6.21 -17.15 -0.19
CA VAL A 114 -5.17 -16.99 0.86
C VAL A 114 -4.51 -15.61 0.78
N LEU A 115 -4.13 -15.16 -0.41
CA LEU A 115 -3.51 -13.84 -0.57
C LEU A 115 -4.47 -12.70 -0.18
N LEU A 116 -5.78 -12.83 -0.44
CA LEU A 116 -6.79 -11.86 0.00
C LEU A 116 -6.94 -11.86 1.53
N VAL A 117 -6.93 -13.02 2.19
CA VAL A 117 -6.95 -13.10 3.66
C VAL A 117 -5.70 -12.42 4.26
N LEU A 118 -4.53 -12.61 3.66
CA LEU A 118 -3.31 -11.95 4.10
C LEU A 118 -3.39 -10.42 3.93
N ILE A 119 -3.97 -9.95 2.82
CA ILE A 119 -4.24 -8.52 2.62
C ILE A 119 -5.24 -7.99 3.64
N PHE A 120 -6.32 -8.74 3.90
CA PHE A 120 -7.29 -8.36 4.92
C PHE A 120 -6.62 -8.11 6.27
N SER A 121 -5.89 -9.10 6.80
CA SER A 121 -5.18 -8.98 8.07
C SER A 121 -4.20 -7.79 8.08
N LYS A 122 -3.41 -7.66 7.01
CA LYS A 122 -2.46 -6.57 6.86
C LYS A 122 -3.12 -5.19 6.90
N TYR A 123 -4.17 -4.98 6.10
CA TYR A 123 -4.80 -3.67 5.99
C TYR A 123 -5.66 -3.30 7.19
N MET A 124 -6.22 -4.28 7.91
CA MET A 124 -6.84 -4.06 9.22
C MET A 124 -5.82 -3.51 10.23
N TYR A 125 -4.67 -4.17 10.34
CA TYR A 125 -3.61 -3.71 11.23
C TYR A 125 -3.01 -2.36 10.81
N MET A 126 -2.83 -2.16 9.49
CA MET A 126 -2.40 -0.88 8.94
C MET A 126 -3.40 0.25 9.24
N ALA A 127 -4.70 -0.02 9.15
CA ALA A 127 -5.75 0.94 9.48
C ALA A 127 -5.67 1.36 10.97
N ALA A 128 -5.42 0.40 11.88
CA ALA A 128 -5.23 0.69 13.29
C ALA A 128 -4.03 1.65 13.51
N LEU A 129 -2.87 1.30 12.96
CA LEU A 129 -1.67 2.12 13.13
C LEU A 129 -1.76 3.48 12.42
N THR A 130 -2.35 3.56 11.24
CA THR A 130 -2.40 4.82 10.50
C THR A 130 -3.40 5.81 11.09
N ASN A 131 -4.56 5.34 11.57
CA ASN A 131 -5.64 6.22 12.03
C ASN A 131 -5.61 6.48 13.53
N TYR A 132 -5.13 5.52 14.33
CA TYR A 132 -5.26 5.58 15.79
C TYR A 132 -3.95 5.69 16.54
N TYR A 133 -2.79 5.55 15.87
CA TYR A 133 -1.47 5.60 16.52
C TYR A 133 -1.18 6.91 17.25
N THR A 134 -1.58 8.04 16.69
CA THR A 134 -1.41 9.34 17.34
C THR A 134 -2.20 9.44 18.64
N PHE A 135 -3.44 8.95 18.65
CA PHE A 135 -4.29 8.92 19.85
C PHE A 135 -3.72 7.99 20.91
N TYR A 136 -3.24 6.81 20.51
CA TYR A 136 -2.57 5.87 21.40
C TYR A 136 -1.33 6.48 22.07
N LEU A 137 -0.46 7.15 21.28
CA LEU A 137 0.73 7.79 21.82
C LEU A 137 0.39 8.94 22.79
N ILE A 138 -0.60 9.75 22.48
CA ILE A 138 -1.06 10.84 23.36
C ILE A 138 -1.63 10.25 24.66
N HIS A 139 -2.49 9.24 24.57
CA HIS A 139 -3.14 8.63 25.72
C HIS A 139 -2.15 7.91 26.64
N LYS A 140 -1.27 7.06 26.06
CA LYS A 140 -0.36 6.22 26.84
C LYS A 140 0.86 6.98 27.37
N PHE A 141 1.42 7.91 26.59
CA PHE A 141 2.69 8.57 26.92
C PHE A 141 2.57 10.08 27.17
N GLY A 142 1.38 10.66 27.06
CA GLY A 142 1.15 12.08 27.30
C GLY A 142 1.91 13.02 26.34
N VAL A 143 2.27 12.53 25.14
CA VAL A 143 2.99 13.35 24.14
C VAL A 143 2.07 14.42 23.56
N THR A 144 2.64 15.52 23.09
CA THR A 144 1.88 16.57 22.41
C THR A 144 1.40 16.11 21.04
N ILE A 145 0.35 16.79 20.52
CA ILE A 145 -0.15 16.52 19.15
C ILE A 145 0.97 16.63 18.12
N GLY A 146 1.82 17.66 18.23
CA GLY A 146 2.95 17.86 17.31
C GLY A 146 3.95 16.70 17.35
N GLN A 147 4.30 16.22 18.54
CA GLN A 147 5.20 15.07 18.71
C GLN A 147 4.56 13.79 18.13
N SER A 148 3.27 13.54 18.41
CA SER A 148 2.60 12.35 17.90
C SER A 148 2.53 12.33 16.38
N GLN A 149 2.39 13.48 15.72
CA GLN A 149 2.41 13.59 14.26
C GLN A 149 3.80 13.29 13.68
N ILE A 150 4.88 13.74 14.34
CA ILE A 150 6.25 13.40 13.93
C ILE A 150 6.48 11.88 14.06
N LEU A 151 6.01 11.27 15.14
CA LEU A 151 6.15 9.83 15.35
C LEU A 151 5.30 9.02 14.36
N LEU A 152 4.12 9.51 13.99
CA LEU A 152 3.34 8.93 12.89
C LEU A 152 4.10 9.03 11.56
N PHE A 153 4.73 10.17 11.28
CA PHE A 153 5.57 10.30 10.09
C PHE A 153 6.72 9.30 10.08
N VAL A 154 7.37 9.04 11.20
CA VAL A 154 8.42 8.00 11.33
C VAL A 154 7.88 6.62 10.96
N PHE A 155 6.69 6.27 11.46
CA PHE A 155 6.01 5.03 11.08
C PHE A 155 5.69 4.98 9.57
N LEU A 156 5.13 6.05 9.01
CA LEU A 156 4.81 6.12 7.57
C LEU A 156 6.08 6.07 6.69
N ALA A 157 7.17 6.67 7.12
CA ALA A 157 8.46 6.54 6.45
C ALA A 157 8.95 5.08 6.45
N ALA A 158 8.84 4.38 7.60
CA ALA A 158 9.16 2.96 7.67
C ALA A 158 8.33 2.12 6.68
N THR A 159 7.04 2.43 6.54
CA THR A 159 6.17 1.73 5.56
C THR A 159 6.61 1.98 4.11
N ALA A 160 7.04 3.20 3.78
CA ALA A 160 7.57 3.52 2.46
C ALA A 160 8.87 2.77 2.17
N PHE A 161 9.81 2.74 3.13
CA PHE A 161 11.04 1.95 3.03
C PHE A 161 10.76 0.45 2.92
N GLY A 162 9.86 -0.09 3.73
CA GLY A 162 9.44 -1.49 3.65
C GLY A 162 8.87 -1.86 2.28
N THR A 163 8.01 -1.01 1.73
CA THR A 163 7.46 -1.17 0.38
C THR A 163 8.57 -1.14 -0.67
N MET A 164 9.52 -0.20 -0.57
CA MET A 164 10.64 -0.07 -1.50
C MET A 164 11.53 -1.32 -1.50
N LEU A 165 11.80 -1.90 -0.34
CA LEU A 165 12.65 -3.09 -0.19
C LEU A 165 11.92 -4.38 -0.58
N GLY A 166 10.61 -4.46 -0.35
CA GLY A 166 9.81 -5.67 -0.53
C GLY A 166 9.77 -6.20 -1.96
N GLY A 167 9.68 -5.31 -2.95
CA GLY A 167 9.65 -5.71 -4.35
C GLY A 167 10.95 -6.32 -4.85
N PRO A 168 12.10 -5.62 -4.76
CA PRO A 168 13.40 -6.17 -5.12
C PRO A 168 13.74 -7.45 -4.34
N ALA A 169 13.41 -7.50 -3.05
CA ALA A 169 13.56 -8.72 -2.27
C ALA A 169 12.72 -9.87 -2.83
N GLY A 170 11.47 -9.57 -3.23
CA GLY A 170 10.60 -10.53 -3.89
C GLY A 170 11.12 -11.01 -5.24
N ASP A 171 11.75 -10.13 -6.02
CA ASP A 171 12.37 -10.48 -7.31
C ASP A 171 13.62 -11.38 -7.10
N ARG A 172 14.40 -11.13 -6.03
CA ARG A 172 15.66 -11.83 -5.77
C ARG A 172 15.48 -13.14 -5.00
N PHE A 173 14.70 -13.12 -3.93
CA PHE A 173 14.56 -14.26 -3.00
C PHE A 173 13.27 -15.06 -3.23
N GLY A 174 12.36 -14.55 -4.06
CA GLY A 174 11.06 -15.15 -4.34
C GLY A 174 9.92 -14.53 -3.53
N ARG A 175 8.75 -14.37 -4.17
CA ARG A 175 7.56 -13.70 -3.62
C ARG A 175 7.10 -14.33 -2.31
N LYS A 176 7.05 -15.66 -2.28
CA LYS A 176 6.57 -16.45 -1.13
C LYS A 176 7.39 -16.18 0.12
N TYR A 177 8.72 -16.14 0.02
CA TYR A 177 9.60 -15.91 1.17
C TYR A 177 9.43 -14.50 1.74
N VAL A 178 9.31 -13.48 0.88
CA VAL A 178 9.07 -12.10 1.33
C VAL A 178 7.72 -11.97 2.03
N ILE A 179 6.67 -12.63 1.52
CA ILE A 179 5.34 -12.64 2.16
C ILE A 179 5.43 -13.27 3.55
N TRP A 180 6.08 -14.44 3.68
CA TRP A 180 6.27 -15.10 4.97
C TRP A 180 7.10 -14.25 5.94
N ALA A 181 8.24 -13.74 5.48
CA ALA A 181 9.11 -12.88 6.31
C ALA A 181 8.39 -11.63 6.79
N SER A 182 7.58 -11.00 5.93
CA SER A 182 6.77 -9.83 6.29
C SER A 182 5.76 -10.14 7.39
N ILE A 183 4.99 -11.22 7.25
CA ILE A 183 3.91 -11.54 8.19
C ILE A 183 4.47 -12.02 9.51
N LEU A 184 5.37 -13.01 9.48
CA LEU A 184 5.99 -13.56 10.69
C LEU A 184 6.92 -12.54 11.36
N GLY A 185 7.62 -11.71 10.56
CA GLY A 185 8.48 -10.66 11.07
C GLY A 185 7.72 -9.49 11.70
N THR A 186 6.47 -9.22 11.30
CA THR A 186 5.63 -8.20 11.94
C THR A 186 5.12 -8.66 13.31
N ALA A 187 4.80 -9.93 13.48
CA ALA A 187 4.15 -10.47 14.67
C ALA A 187 4.89 -10.15 15.99
N PRO A 188 6.20 -10.36 16.15
CA PRO A 188 6.88 -10.08 17.41
C PRO A 188 6.83 -8.59 17.79
N PHE A 189 6.95 -7.70 16.82
CA PHE A 189 6.90 -6.25 17.06
C PHE A 189 5.49 -5.79 17.43
N SER A 190 4.47 -6.31 16.74
CA SER A 190 3.07 -6.00 17.02
C SER A 190 2.64 -6.49 18.39
N LEU A 191 3.00 -7.72 18.74
CA LEU A 191 2.64 -8.32 20.04
C LEU A 191 3.38 -7.67 21.20
N ALA A 192 4.62 -7.21 21.01
CA ALA A 192 5.39 -6.53 22.05
C ALA A 192 4.91 -5.10 22.31
N MET A 193 4.38 -4.40 21.29
CA MET A 193 4.09 -2.96 21.35
C MET A 193 3.13 -2.57 22.50
N PRO A 194 2.03 -3.28 22.79
CA PRO A 194 1.13 -2.93 23.91
C PRO A 194 1.80 -3.07 25.29
N HIS A 195 2.77 -3.96 25.43
CA HIS A 195 3.36 -4.35 26.71
C HIS A 195 4.59 -3.51 27.11
N VAL A 196 4.95 -2.53 26.29
CA VAL A 196 6.12 -1.68 26.52
C VAL A 196 5.70 -0.31 27.02
N ASP A 197 6.28 0.14 28.14
CA ASP A 197 5.99 1.45 28.77
C ASP A 197 6.98 2.56 28.36
N SER A 198 7.90 2.28 27.43
CA SER A 198 8.86 3.23 26.91
C SER A 198 8.40 3.77 25.55
N LEU A 199 8.29 5.09 25.42
CA LEU A 199 7.97 5.76 24.15
C LEU A 199 8.97 5.39 23.05
N VAL A 200 10.26 5.41 23.35
CA VAL A 200 11.31 5.08 22.38
C VAL A 200 11.18 3.64 21.89
N ALA A 201 10.95 2.69 22.81
CA ALA A 201 10.76 1.29 22.43
C ALA A 201 9.48 1.10 21.59
N THR A 202 8.37 1.77 21.92
CA THR A 202 7.14 1.74 21.13
C THR A 202 7.37 2.27 19.70
N VAL A 203 8.11 3.36 19.56
CA VAL A 203 8.45 3.94 18.25
C VAL A 203 9.33 2.99 17.43
N VAL A 204 10.33 2.36 18.05
CA VAL A 204 11.18 1.38 17.37
C VAL A 204 10.38 0.15 16.94
N LEU A 205 9.51 -0.36 17.81
CA LEU A 205 8.65 -1.50 17.50
C LEU A 205 7.67 -1.17 16.36
N SER A 206 7.03 0.00 16.40
CA SER A 206 6.12 0.44 15.32
C SER A 206 6.87 0.65 14.00
N PHE A 207 8.10 1.21 14.04
CA PHE A 207 8.95 1.35 12.86
C PHE A 207 9.26 -0.02 12.23
N CYS A 208 9.73 -0.98 13.04
CA CYS A 208 10.02 -2.33 12.58
C CYS A 208 8.77 -3.05 12.06
N ALA A 209 7.64 -2.93 12.76
CA ALA A 209 6.36 -3.48 12.32
C ALA A 209 5.91 -2.88 10.98
N GLY A 210 5.98 -1.55 10.82
CA GLY A 210 5.62 -0.85 9.59
C GLY A 210 6.50 -1.26 8.40
N LEU A 211 7.80 -1.36 8.62
CA LEU A 211 8.77 -1.78 7.60
C LEU A 211 8.48 -3.22 7.14
N MET A 212 8.34 -4.15 8.09
CA MET A 212 8.05 -5.56 7.76
C MET A 212 6.69 -5.70 7.07
N LEU A 213 5.64 -5.13 7.67
CA LEU A 213 4.28 -5.22 7.16
C LEU A 213 4.15 -4.71 5.72
N SER A 214 4.80 -3.58 5.40
CA SER A 214 4.64 -2.94 4.10
C SER A 214 5.42 -3.63 2.98
N SER A 215 6.43 -4.42 3.30
CA SER A 215 7.21 -5.18 2.31
C SER A 215 6.40 -6.26 1.57
N ALA A 216 5.32 -6.78 2.18
CA ALA A 216 4.51 -7.86 1.59
C ALA A 216 3.67 -7.43 0.39
N PHE A 217 3.11 -6.21 0.37
CA PHE A 217 2.08 -5.87 -0.62
C PHE A 217 2.56 -5.93 -2.07
N PRO A 218 3.73 -5.39 -2.45
CA PRO A 218 4.26 -5.56 -3.80
C PRO A 218 4.44 -7.04 -4.17
N ALA A 219 4.97 -7.83 -3.23
CA ALA A 219 5.19 -9.27 -3.45
C ALA A 219 3.88 -10.04 -3.60
N ILE A 220 2.86 -9.76 -2.79
CA ILE A 220 1.52 -10.36 -2.87
C ILE A 220 0.88 -10.04 -4.21
N LEU A 221 0.89 -8.77 -4.61
CA LEU A 221 0.27 -8.31 -5.85
C LEU A 221 0.94 -8.96 -7.08
N VAL A 222 2.28 -8.94 -7.13
CA VAL A 222 3.02 -9.57 -8.23
C VAL A 222 2.77 -11.09 -8.26
N TYR A 223 2.76 -11.75 -7.10
CA TYR A 223 2.46 -13.19 -7.04
C TYR A 223 1.05 -13.50 -7.56
N ALA A 224 0.07 -12.69 -7.19
CA ALA A 224 -1.29 -12.83 -7.72
C ALA A 224 -1.37 -12.60 -9.24
N GLN A 225 -0.62 -11.62 -9.76
CA GLN A 225 -0.50 -11.36 -11.20
C GLN A 225 0.22 -12.50 -11.95
N GLU A 226 1.20 -13.15 -11.34
CA GLU A 226 1.87 -14.34 -11.89
C GLU A 226 0.95 -15.57 -11.93
N LEU A 227 -0.01 -15.69 -11.00
CA LEU A 227 -1.01 -16.75 -11.01
C LEU A 227 -2.05 -16.57 -12.12
N LEU A 228 -2.35 -15.34 -12.52
CA LEU A 228 -3.33 -14.99 -13.55
C LEU A 228 -2.77 -13.98 -14.57
N PRO A 229 -1.74 -14.38 -15.34
CA PRO A 229 -0.99 -13.45 -16.21
C PRO A 229 -1.85 -12.81 -17.31
N TYR A 230 -2.96 -13.45 -17.70
CA TYR A 230 -3.86 -12.94 -18.73
C TYR A 230 -4.90 -11.94 -18.21
N ARG A 231 -4.99 -11.74 -16.89
CA ARG A 231 -6.00 -10.91 -16.24
C ARG A 231 -5.39 -9.91 -15.27
N LEU A 232 -4.24 -9.32 -15.64
CA LEU A 232 -3.48 -8.39 -14.80
C LEU A 232 -4.34 -7.25 -14.24
N GLY A 233 -5.16 -6.62 -15.09
CA GLY A 233 -6.06 -5.53 -14.68
C GLY A 233 -7.12 -6.00 -13.67
N LEU A 234 -7.73 -7.17 -13.90
CA LEU A 234 -8.71 -7.75 -12.98
C LEU A 234 -8.08 -8.09 -11.63
N VAL A 235 -6.89 -8.72 -11.63
CA VAL A 235 -6.15 -9.03 -10.41
C VAL A 235 -5.80 -7.75 -9.66
N SER A 236 -5.23 -6.77 -10.34
CA SER A 236 -4.88 -5.48 -9.71
C SER A 236 -6.13 -4.79 -9.16
N GLY A 237 -7.23 -4.77 -9.91
CA GLY A 237 -8.50 -4.21 -9.46
C GLY A 237 -9.06 -4.89 -8.22
N LEU A 238 -9.04 -6.22 -8.19
CA LEU A 238 -9.48 -7.00 -7.04
C LEU A 238 -8.63 -6.68 -5.79
N PHE A 239 -7.28 -6.70 -5.93
CA PHE A 239 -6.37 -6.54 -4.80
C PHE A 239 -6.35 -5.10 -4.27
N PHE A 240 -6.32 -4.08 -5.12
CA PHE A 240 -6.41 -2.70 -4.67
C PHE A 240 -7.79 -2.34 -4.15
N GLY A 241 -8.87 -2.77 -4.83
CA GLY A 241 -10.24 -2.53 -4.37
C GLY A 241 -10.50 -3.17 -3.01
N PHE A 242 -10.05 -4.42 -2.83
CA PHE A 242 -10.18 -5.12 -1.55
C PHE A 242 -9.32 -4.45 -0.46
N ALA A 243 -8.07 -4.10 -0.74
CA ALA A 243 -7.18 -3.45 0.21
C ALA A 243 -7.74 -2.12 0.72
N PHE A 244 -8.19 -1.24 -0.18
CA PHE A 244 -8.77 0.05 0.20
C PHE A 244 -10.14 -0.08 0.85
N GLY A 245 -10.97 -1.04 0.38
CA GLY A 245 -12.26 -1.34 1.00
C GLY A 245 -12.10 -1.81 2.44
N VAL A 246 -11.19 -2.75 2.68
CA VAL A 246 -10.87 -3.24 4.04
C VAL A 246 -10.30 -2.13 4.91
N ALA A 247 -9.38 -1.30 4.39
CA ALA A 247 -8.83 -0.18 5.15
C ALA A 247 -9.91 0.81 5.59
N GLY A 248 -10.86 1.14 4.68
CA GLY A 248 -11.97 2.05 5.00
C GLY A 248 -12.96 1.47 6.02
N ILE A 249 -13.38 0.23 5.83
CA ILE A 249 -14.25 -0.49 6.78
C ILE A 249 -13.53 -0.66 8.11
N GLY A 250 -12.25 -1.06 8.06
CA GLY A 250 -11.42 -1.23 9.25
C GLY A 250 -11.31 0.04 10.08
N ALA A 251 -11.06 1.17 9.43
CA ALA A 251 -11.02 2.47 10.12
C ALA A 251 -12.36 2.80 10.81
N ALA A 252 -13.50 2.55 10.15
CA ALA A 252 -14.81 2.80 10.72
C ALA A 252 -15.12 1.88 11.93
N VAL A 253 -14.87 0.56 11.79
CA VAL A 253 -15.08 -0.42 12.85
C VAL A 253 -14.17 -0.17 14.05
N LEU A 254 -12.89 0.13 13.81
CA LEU A 254 -11.94 0.44 14.87
C LEU A 254 -12.29 1.78 15.56
N GLY A 255 -12.89 2.74 14.84
CA GLY A 255 -13.39 3.98 15.41
C GLY A 255 -14.50 3.73 16.41
N ASP A 256 -15.51 2.96 16.01
CA ASP A 256 -16.63 2.59 16.89
C ASP A 256 -16.15 1.82 18.13
N LEU A 257 -15.17 0.93 17.96
CA LEU A 257 -14.54 0.22 19.08
C LEU A 257 -13.73 1.14 19.98
N ALA A 258 -13.01 2.13 19.43
CA ALA A 258 -12.27 3.12 20.22
C ALA A 258 -13.21 3.98 21.05
N ASP A 259 -14.33 4.41 20.46
CA ASP A 259 -15.33 5.23 21.14
C ASP A 259 -16.08 4.46 22.26
N SER A 260 -16.32 3.15 22.03
CA SER A 260 -17.07 2.31 22.97
C SER A 260 -16.22 1.66 24.06
N ARG A 261 -14.96 1.29 23.77
CA ARG A 261 -14.09 0.51 24.67
C ARG A 261 -12.77 1.17 25.02
N GLY A 262 -12.51 2.35 24.47
CA GLY A 262 -11.26 3.08 24.64
C GLY A 262 -10.18 2.72 23.63
N ILE A 263 -9.22 3.64 23.47
CA ILE A 263 -8.15 3.52 22.45
C ILE A 263 -7.20 2.33 22.72
N ASP A 264 -6.95 2.00 23.98
CA ASP A 264 -6.05 0.92 24.37
C ASP A 264 -6.58 -0.45 23.91
N PHE A 265 -7.91 -0.61 23.81
CA PHE A 265 -8.54 -1.84 23.31
C PHE A 265 -8.16 -2.18 21.86
N ILE A 266 -7.82 -1.17 21.04
CA ILE A 266 -7.42 -1.39 19.65
C ILE A 266 -6.03 -2.02 19.56
N TYR A 267 -5.17 -1.79 20.56
CA TYR A 267 -3.76 -2.22 20.56
C TYR A 267 -3.50 -3.46 21.42
N ASN A 268 -4.43 -3.85 22.29
CA ASN A 268 -4.38 -5.07 23.07
C ASN A 268 -5.13 -6.22 22.37
#